data_c7f304b34beeb0ea3d4fff47fced760b
#
_entry.id   c7f304b34beeb0ea3d4fff47fced760b
#
_cell.length_a   1.000
_cell.length_b   1.000
_cell.length_c   1.000
_cell.angle_alpha   90.00
_cell.angle_beta   90.00
_cell.angle_gamma   90.00
#
_symmetry.space_group_name_H-M   'P 1'
#
loop_
_entity.id
_entity.type
_entity.pdbx_description
1 polymer ?
#
loop_
_entity_poly.entity_id
_entity_poly.type
_entity_poly.pdbx_seq_one_letter_code
_entity_poly.pdbx_strand_id
1 'polypeptide(L)'
;RILSSAASDVYKRQVLLFYDSEFGSPQAYFENFDIDTSRVLHTPITNVEELKFDMIAQLEGLSRGDKVVIVIDSVGNLASKKELEDAINEKSVADMSRAKALKGLFRMTTPYLNMKDIPLLAVNHTYKEIGLFPRDVVSGGTGIYYSADNIWIIGRQQDKQGTEIKGYHFVINVEKSRYVKEKSKIPISVSWDGGVQHWSGLLDVAIAGNYVNKPSAGWYCRVDKSTGELVEPKVREKETLNPDFWKPIIEDTDFKQFITNKYSILNNVVNLGKLDQH
;
A
#
# COMPACT_ATOMS: atom_id res chain seq x y z
N ARG A 1 5.04 -7.30 -2.56
CA ARG A 1 5.64 -7.57 -1.24
C ARG A 1 6.14 -6.25 -0.65
N ILE A 2 5.26 -5.49 -0.01
CA ILE A 2 5.63 -4.25 0.67
C ILE A 2 5.06 -4.33 2.07
N LEU A 3 5.74 -5.06 2.94
CA LEU A 3 5.66 -4.81 4.36
C LEU A 3 6.79 -3.82 4.65
N SER A 4 6.47 -2.53 4.80
CA SER A 4 7.49 -1.54 5.10
C SER A 4 7.90 -1.64 6.58
N SER A 5 9.18 -1.43 6.86
CA SER A 5 9.71 -1.39 8.24
C SER A 5 9.00 -0.34 9.12
N ALA A 6 8.46 0.72 8.53
CA ALA A 6 7.65 1.71 9.24
C ALA A 6 6.33 1.13 9.77
N ALA A 7 5.71 0.17 9.07
CA ALA A 7 4.57 -0.56 9.59
C ALA A 7 4.97 -1.42 10.81
N SER A 8 6.18 -2.01 10.81
CA SER A 8 6.64 -2.86 11.91
C SER A 8 6.77 -2.11 13.23
N ASP A 9 7.23 -0.86 13.23
CA ASP A 9 7.44 -0.09 14.46
C ASP A 9 6.14 0.32 15.15
N VAL A 10 5.11 0.67 14.39
CA VAL A 10 3.78 0.98 14.93
C VAL A 10 3.06 -0.29 15.39
N TYR A 11 3.37 -1.44 14.77
CA TYR A 11 2.66 -2.71 14.96
C TYR A 11 3.42 -3.76 15.77
N LYS A 12 4.55 -3.43 16.39
CA LYS A 12 5.39 -4.37 17.20
C LYS A 12 4.64 -5.13 18.31
N ARG A 13 3.38 -4.78 18.60
CA ARG A 13 2.53 -5.44 19.61
C ARG A 13 1.28 -6.08 19.00
N GLN A 14 1.14 -6.13 17.68
CA GLN A 14 -0.03 -6.68 17.01
C GLN A 14 0.19 -8.13 16.61
N VAL A 15 -0.92 -8.88 16.49
CA VAL A 15 -0.94 -10.23 15.90
C VAL A 15 -1.17 -10.06 14.40
N LEU A 16 -0.40 -10.77 13.59
CA LEU A 16 -0.57 -10.85 12.14
C LEU A 16 -1.26 -12.17 11.79
N LEU A 17 -2.46 -12.07 11.20
CA LEU A 17 -3.10 -13.19 10.51
C LEU A 17 -2.65 -13.13 9.05
N PHE A 18 -1.79 -14.05 8.65
CA PHE A 18 -1.22 -14.08 7.31
C PHE A 18 -1.75 -15.27 6.53
N TYR A 19 -2.62 -15.00 5.57
CA TYR A 19 -3.15 -16.00 4.65
C TYR A 19 -2.27 -16.07 3.40
N ASP A 20 -1.66 -17.24 3.17
CA ASP A 20 -0.70 -17.46 2.09
C ASP A 20 -1.26 -18.43 1.04
N SER A 21 -1.54 -17.93 -0.14
CA SER A 21 -1.96 -18.74 -1.29
C SER A 21 -0.83 -19.01 -2.28
N GLU A 22 0.33 -18.37 -2.09
CA GLU A 22 1.49 -18.55 -2.96
C GLU A 22 2.52 -19.52 -2.37
N PHE A 23 2.37 -19.89 -1.09
CA PHE A 23 3.27 -20.77 -0.36
C PHE A 23 4.73 -20.32 -0.41
N GLY A 24 4.94 -19.01 -0.56
CA GLY A 24 6.23 -18.39 -0.82
C GLY A 24 6.79 -17.53 0.30
N SER A 25 6.21 -17.58 1.51
CA SER A 25 6.58 -16.74 2.64
C SER A 25 7.09 -17.55 3.83
N PRO A 26 8.35 -18.07 3.78
CA PRO A 26 8.94 -18.81 4.90
C PRO A 26 9.13 -17.91 6.12
N GLN A 27 9.27 -18.50 7.31
CA GLN A 27 9.46 -17.78 8.58
C GLN A 27 10.61 -16.76 8.51
N ALA A 28 11.74 -17.11 7.91
CA ALA A 28 12.89 -16.23 7.73
C ALA A 28 12.55 -14.95 6.94
N TYR A 29 11.50 -14.97 6.12
CA TYR A 29 11.04 -13.79 5.40
C TYR A 29 10.46 -12.74 6.35
N PHE A 30 9.71 -13.14 7.36
CA PHE A 30 9.18 -12.23 8.39
C PHE A 30 10.28 -11.71 9.30
N GLU A 31 11.24 -12.55 9.67
CA GLU A 31 12.39 -12.18 10.50
C GLU A 31 13.26 -11.10 9.85
N ASN A 32 13.43 -11.14 8.54
CA ASN A 32 14.16 -10.11 7.78
C ASN A 32 13.51 -8.71 7.82
N PHE A 33 12.26 -8.62 8.28
CA PHE A 33 11.54 -7.37 8.49
C PHE A 33 11.34 -7.03 9.97
N ASP A 34 12.11 -7.64 10.87
CA ASP A 34 11.98 -7.49 12.33
C ASP A 34 10.56 -7.81 12.85
N ILE A 35 9.86 -8.73 12.19
CA ILE A 35 8.55 -9.20 12.61
C ILE A 35 8.73 -10.35 13.59
N ASP A 36 8.17 -10.22 14.78
CA ASP A 36 8.13 -11.29 15.79
C ASP A 36 7.23 -12.43 15.29
N THR A 37 7.84 -13.52 14.86
CA THR A 37 7.16 -14.68 14.27
C THR A 37 6.26 -15.42 15.25
N SER A 38 6.47 -15.26 16.56
CA SER A 38 5.56 -15.80 17.58
C SER A 38 4.17 -15.14 17.57
N ARG A 39 4.04 -14.01 16.87
CA ARG A 39 2.81 -13.23 16.66
C ARG A 39 2.23 -13.35 15.27
N VAL A 40 2.76 -14.23 14.44
CA VAL A 40 2.28 -14.48 13.09
C VAL A 40 1.52 -15.81 13.07
N LEU A 41 0.21 -15.73 12.86
CA LEU A 41 -0.57 -16.91 12.49
C LEU A 41 -0.52 -17.04 10.97
N HIS A 42 0.41 -17.89 10.49
CA HIS A 42 0.59 -18.18 9.08
C HIS A 42 -0.34 -19.33 8.67
N THR A 43 -1.31 -19.04 7.82
CA THR A 43 -2.33 -19.98 7.37
C THR A 43 -2.24 -20.16 5.86
N PRO A 44 -1.68 -21.27 5.37
CA PRO A 44 -1.74 -21.64 3.96
C PRO A 44 -3.19 -21.89 3.56
N ILE A 45 -3.59 -21.39 2.38
CA ILE A 45 -4.95 -21.52 1.84
C ILE A 45 -4.92 -21.88 0.36
N THR A 46 -5.89 -22.67 -0.10
CA THR A 46 -5.96 -23.18 -1.47
C THR A 46 -7.12 -22.62 -2.28
N ASN A 47 -8.18 -22.18 -1.62
CA ASN A 47 -9.38 -21.69 -2.29
C ASN A 47 -10.08 -20.57 -1.51
N VAL A 48 -10.96 -19.84 -2.20
CA VAL A 48 -11.67 -18.67 -1.65
C VAL A 48 -12.62 -19.06 -0.51
N GLU A 49 -13.26 -20.22 -0.60
CA GLU A 49 -14.22 -20.69 0.40
C GLU A 49 -13.52 -21.03 1.72
N GLU A 50 -12.35 -21.70 1.64
CA GLU A 50 -11.51 -21.98 2.80
C GLU A 50 -11.10 -20.69 3.50
N LEU A 51 -10.54 -19.72 2.76
CA LEU A 51 -10.22 -18.39 3.27
C LEU A 51 -11.43 -17.74 3.95
N LYS A 52 -12.59 -17.79 3.30
CA LYS A 52 -13.80 -17.15 3.83
C LYS A 52 -14.23 -17.74 5.18
N PHE A 53 -14.24 -19.06 5.29
CA PHE A 53 -14.67 -19.73 6.53
C PHE A 53 -13.70 -19.51 7.67
N ASP A 54 -12.40 -19.64 7.42
CA ASP A 54 -11.40 -19.40 8.46
C ASP A 54 -11.41 -17.94 8.90
N MET A 55 -11.42 -17.01 7.95
CA MET A 55 -11.42 -15.58 8.26
C MET A 55 -12.64 -15.14 9.07
N ILE A 56 -13.83 -15.68 8.77
CA ILE A 56 -15.04 -15.40 9.56
C ILE A 56 -14.89 -15.96 10.96
N ALA A 57 -14.41 -17.20 11.12
CA ALA A 57 -14.22 -17.82 12.43
C ALA A 57 -13.23 -17.02 13.30
N GLN A 58 -12.10 -16.56 12.72
CA GLN A 58 -11.15 -15.70 13.40
C GLN A 58 -11.79 -14.36 13.79
N LEU A 59 -12.49 -13.71 12.86
CA LEU A 59 -13.14 -12.43 13.10
C LEU A 59 -14.24 -12.51 14.16
N GLU A 60 -14.98 -13.61 14.26
CA GLU A 60 -16.00 -13.82 15.33
C GLU A 60 -15.35 -13.84 16.71
N GLY A 61 -14.18 -14.47 16.84
CA GLY A 61 -13.42 -14.56 18.09
C GLY A 61 -12.78 -13.26 18.56
N LEU A 62 -12.63 -12.26 17.67
CA LEU A 62 -11.97 -10.99 17.99
C LEU A 62 -12.95 -9.95 18.53
N SER A 63 -12.44 -9.01 19.32
CA SER A 63 -13.16 -7.87 19.86
C SER A 63 -12.63 -6.55 19.31
N ARG A 64 -13.44 -5.49 19.38
CA ARG A 64 -12.97 -4.15 19.06
C ARG A 64 -11.87 -3.72 20.04
N GLY A 65 -10.73 -3.32 19.51
CA GLY A 65 -9.55 -2.95 20.29
C GLY A 65 -8.46 -4.01 20.31
N ASP A 66 -8.76 -5.25 19.87
CA ASP A 66 -7.72 -6.25 19.65
C ASP A 66 -6.74 -5.76 18.59
N LYS A 67 -5.46 -5.94 18.85
CA LYS A 67 -4.38 -5.47 17.98
C LYS A 67 -4.05 -6.54 16.93
N VAL A 68 -4.87 -6.62 15.91
CA VAL A 68 -4.76 -7.60 14.83
C VAL A 68 -4.66 -6.90 13.47
N VAL A 69 -3.82 -7.41 12.59
CA VAL A 69 -3.76 -7.06 11.17
C VAL A 69 -3.95 -8.32 10.35
N ILE A 70 -4.75 -8.25 9.30
CA ILE A 70 -4.95 -9.36 8.38
C ILE A 70 -4.25 -9.05 7.07
N VAL A 71 -3.47 -10.00 6.56
CA VAL A 71 -2.82 -9.93 5.24
C VAL A 71 -3.17 -11.16 4.43
N ILE A 72 -3.54 -10.96 3.17
CA ILE A 72 -3.81 -12.03 2.20
C ILE A 72 -2.81 -11.88 1.05
N ASP A 73 -1.92 -12.85 0.88
CA ASP A 73 -0.94 -12.88 -0.22
C ASP A 73 -1.07 -14.20 -0.98
N SER A 74 -1.81 -14.24 -2.07
CA SER A 74 -2.63 -13.20 -2.72
C SER A 74 -4.05 -13.70 -2.99
N VAL A 75 -5.02 -12.79 -3.13
CA VAL A 75 -6.36 -13.17 -3.62
C VAL A 75 -6.35 -13.50 -5.11
N GLY A 76 -5.33 -13.04 -5.84
CA GLY A 76 -5.17 -13.25 -7.28
C GLY A 76 -5.04 -14.71 -7.69
N ASN A 77 -4.38 -15.53 -6.85
CA ASN A 77 -4.10 -16.94 -7.13
C ASN A 77 -5.16 -17.92 -6.59
N LEU A 78 -6.10 -17.46 -5.78
CA LEU A 78 -7.12 -18.33 -5.21
C LEU A 78 -8.15 -18.73 -6.26
N ALA A 79 -8.33 -20.02 -6.44
CA ALA A 79 -9.46 -20.61 -7.18
C ALA A 79 -10.70 -20.65 -6.29
N SER A 80 -11.89 -20.77 -6.89
CA SER A 80 -13.06 -21.22 -6.14
C SER A 80 -13.01 -22.74 -5.93
N LYS A 81 -13.70 -23.23 -4.91
CA LYS A 81 -13.84 -24.67 -4.69
C LYS A 81 -14.42 -25.37 -5.90
N LYS A 82 -15.38 -24.73 -6.60
CA LYS A 82 -15.97 -25.26 -7.81
C LYS A 82 -14.96 -25.38 -8.96
N GLU A 83 -14.09 -24.38 -9.17
CA GLU A 83 -13.02 -24.48 -10.18
C GLU A 83 -12.10 -25.67 -9.91
N LEU A 84 -11.76 -25.92 -8.63
CA LEU A 84 -10.95 -27.09 -8.24
C LEU A 84 -11.69 -28.42 -8.53
N GLU A 85 -12.96 -28.49 -8.17
CA GLU A 85 -13.80 -29.68 -8.42
C GLU A 85 -13.98 -29.94 -9.93
N ASP A 86 -14.21 -28.90 -10.73
CA ASP A 86 -14.37 -29.00 -12.18
C ASP A 86 -13.04 -29.42 -12.85
N ALA A 87 -11.90 -28.92 -12.36
CA ALA A 87 -10.57 -29.33 -12.83
C ALA A 87 -10.29 -30.81 -12.55
N ILE A 88 -10.63 -31.33 -11.37
CA ILE A 88 -10.49 -32.74 -11.01
C ILE A 88 -11.39 -33.62 -11.91
N ASN A 89 -12.58 -33.15 -12.28
CA ASN A 89 -13.54 -33.85 -13.10
C ASN A 89 -13.36 -33.60 -14.62
N GLU A 90 -12.24 -32.99 -15.03
CA GLU A 90 -11.90 -32.69 -16.44
C GLU A 90 -12.97 -31.85 -17.17
N LYS A 91 -13.73 -31.04 -16.46
CA LYS A 91 -14.76 -30.18 -17.04
C LYS A 91 -14.16 -28.83 -17.46
N SER A 92 -14.25 -28.51 -18.74
CA SER A 92 -13.85 -27.22 -19.29
C SER A 92 -15.10 -26.31 -19.46
N VAL A 93 -15.49 -25.61 -18.42
CA VAL A 93 -16.60 -24.64 -18.47
C VAL A 93 -16.08 -23.27 -18.06
N ALA A 94 -16.42 -22.24 -18.85
CA ALA A 94 -16.18 -20.86 -18.44
C ALA A 94 -16.93 -20.58 -17.13
N ASP A 95 -16.18 -20.35 -16.05
CA ASP A 95 -16.76 -20.27 -14.72
C ASP A 95 -16.61 -18.87 -14.10
N MET A 96 -17.74 -18.33 -13.67
CA MET A 96 -17.82 -17.07 -12.91
C MET A 96 -17.84 -17.32 -11.39
N SER A 97 -17.62 -18.55 -10.94
CA SER A 97 -17.77 -18.94 -9.52
C SER A 97 -16.74 -18.20 -8.64
N ARG A 98 -15.51 -18.05 -9.14
CA ARG A 98 -14.45 -17.32 -8.41
C ARG A 98 -14.83 -15.88 -8.10
N ALA A 99 -15.32 -15.12 -9.08
CA ALA A 99 -15.74 -13.74 -8.86
C ALA A 99 -16.90 -13.64 -7.86
N LYS A 100 -17.84 -14.61 -7.93
CA LYS A 100 -18.97 -14.74 -6.99
C LYS A 100 -18.49 -15.10 -5.58
N ALA A 101 -17.53 -16.01 -5.45
CA ALA A 101 -16.95 -16.43 -4.18
C ALA A 101 -16.20 -15.28 -3.51
N LEU A 102 -15.34 -14.56 -4.25
CA LEU A 102 -14.62 -13.38 -3.77
C LEU A 102 -15.59 -12.25 -3.35
N LYS A 103 -16.62 -11.98 -4.13
CA LYS A 103 -17.66 -11.02 -3.75
C LYS A 103 -18.35 -11.45 -2.45
N GLY A 104 -18.62 -12.74 -2.28
CA GLY A 104 -19.18 -13.31 -1.06
C GLY A 104 -18.27 -13.14 0.14
N LEU A 105 -16.96 -13.46 -0.01
CA LEU A 105 -15.95 -13.28 1.02
C LEU A 105 -15.95 -11.83 1.56
N PHE A 106 -15.71 -10.85 0.71
CA PHE A 106 -15.59 -9.46 1.15
C PHE A 106 -16.91 -8.89 1.67
N ARG A 107 -18.05 -9.25 1.09
CA ARG A 107 -19.35 -8.83 1.59
C ARG A 107 -19.62 -9.32 3.02
N MET A 108 -19.16 -10.53 3.36
CA MET A 108 -19.37 -11.11 4.69
C MET A 108 -18.35 -10.63 5.72
N THR A 109 -17.11 -10.38 5.31
CA THR A 109 -16.00 -10.01 6.23
C THR A 109 -15.89 -8.50 6.48
N THR A 110 -16.20 -7.65 5.49
CA THR A 110 -16.11 -6.19 5.61
C THR A 110 -16.89 -5.61 6.82
N PRO A 111 -18.12 -6.05 7.14
CA PRO A 111 -18.80 -5.56 8.34
C PRO A 111 -18.05 -5.86 9.63
N TYR A 112 -17.49 -7.05 9.79
CA TYR A 112 -16.67 -7.42 10.95
C TYR A 112 -15.43 -6.57 11.07
N LEU A 113 -14.69 -6.39 9.95
CA LEU A 113 -13.49 -5.58 9.89
C LEU A 113 -13.76 -4.15 10.35
N ASN A 114 -14.80 -3.53 9.82
CA ASN A 114 -15.18 -2.15 10.17
C ASN A 114 -15.67 -2.02 11.61
N MET A 115 -16.56 -2.91 12.07
CA MET A 115 -17.11 -2.83 13.43
C MET A 115 -16.02 -3.08 14.49
N LYS A 116 -15.04 -3.92 14.21
CA LYS A 116 -13.97 -4.29 15.12
C LYS A 116 -12.69 -3.47 14.94
N ASP A 117 -12.66 -2.58 13.94
CA ASP A 117 -11.53 -1.72 13.59
C ASP A 117 -10.24 -2.52 13.28
N ILE A 118 -10.41 -3.58 12.46
CA ILE A 118 -9.34 -4.49 12.06
C ILE A 118 -8.93 -4.17 10.61
N PRO A 119 -7.67 -3.76 10.38
CA PRO A 119 -7.16 -3.52 9.03
C PRO A 119 -6.93 -4.82 8.26
N LEU A 120 -7.32 -4.81 6.99
CA LEU A 120 -7.07 -5.87 6.02
C LEU A 120 -6.25 -5.33 4.86
N LEU A 121 -5.14 -6.01 4.52
CA LEU A 121 -4.38 -5.80 3.30
C LEU A 121 -4.52 -7.06 2.43
N ALA A 122 -4.87 -6.86 1.16
CA ALA A 122 -4.95 -7.95 0.20
C ALA A 122 -4.07 -7.63 -1.02
N VAL A 123 -3.16 -8.53 -1.33
CA VAL A 123 -2.40 -8.51 -2.58
C VAL A 123 -3.26 -9.11 -3.69
N ASN A 124 -3.28 -8.47 -4.85
CA ASN A 124 -4.03 -8.94 -5.99
C ASN A 124 -3.26 -8.69 -7.29
N HIS A 125 -3.70 -9.32 -8.38
CA HIS A 125 -3.16 -9.11 -9.71
C HIS A 125 -4.02 -8.15 -10.52
N THR A 126 -3.39 -7.45 -11.45
CA THR A 126 -4.07 -6.70 -12.50
C THR A 126 -3.87 -7.36 -13.85
N TYR A 127 -4.82 -7.19 -14.73
CA TYR A 127 -4.69 -7.56 -16.15
C TYR A 127 -4.97 -6.34 -17.03
N LYS A 128 -4.46 -6.37 -18.25
CA LYS A 128 -4.76 -5.32 -19.23
C LYS A 128 -6.11 -5.60 -19.89
N GLU A 129 -7.02 -4.65 -19.80
CA GLU A 129 -8.26 -4.68 -20.57
C GLU A 129 -7.95 -4.59 -22.06
N ILE A 130 -8.62 -5.39 -22.88
CA ILE A 130 -8.44 -5.40 -24.33
C ILE A 130 -9.24 -4.22 -24.90
N GLY A 131 -8.56 -3.28 -25.57
CA GLY A 131 -9.20 -2.11 -26.17
C GLY A 131 -8.21 -1.13 -26.79
N LEU A 132 -8.71 -0.06 -27.40
CA LEU A 132 -7.88 1.00 -27.97
C LEU A 132 -7.00 1.71 -26.93
N PHE A 133 -7.46 1.76 -25.69
CA PHE A 133 -6.74 2.34 -24.54
C PHE A 133 -6.71 1.33 -23.40
N PRO A 134 -5.74 0.39 -23.40
CA PRO A 134 -5.65 -0.64 -22.38
C PRO A 134 -5.51 -0.05 -20.97
N ARG A 135 -6.35 -0.51 -20.06
CA ARG A 135 -6.30 -0.12 -18.64
C ARG A 135 -5.91 -1.31 -17.79
N ASP A 136 -5.26 -1.04 -16.65
CA ASP A 136 -5.05 -2.03 -15.63
C ASP A 136 -6.37 -2.26 -14.87
N VAL A 137 -6.87 -3.48 -14.89
CA VAL A 137 -8.09 -3.88 -14.22
C VAL A 137 -7.75 -4.84 -13.09
N VAL A 138 -8.34 -4.60 -11.91
CA VAL A 138 -8.17 -5.46 -10.74
C VAL A 138 -8.85 -6.81 -10.98
N SER A 139 -8.12 -7.90 -10.81
CA SER A 139 -8.64 -9.26 -10.96
C SER A 139 -9.69 -9.59 -9.89
N GLY A 140 -10.63 -10.51 -10.18
CA GLY A 140 -11.62 -11.00 -9.22
C GLY A 140 -12.95 -10.26 -9.23
N GLY A 141 -13.16 -9.39 -10.22
CA GLY A 141 -14.44 -8.74 -10.48
C GLY A 141 -14.71 -7.50 -9.61
N THR A 142 -15.86 -6.87 -9.86
CA THR A 142 -16.25 -5.59 -9.25
C THR A 142 -16.48 -5.67 -7.73
N GLY A 143 -16.73 -6.87 -7.19
CA GLY A 143 -16.96 -7.06 -5.75
C GLY A 143 -15.79 -6.63 -4.89
N ILE A 144 -14.55 -6.93 -5.29
CA ILE A 144 -13.33 -6.50 -4.60
C ILE A 144 -13.21 -4.98 -4.68
N TYR A 145 -13.39 -4.42 -5.87
CA TYR A 145 -13.27 -2.99 -6.11
C TYR A 145 -14.20 -2.17 -5.21
N TYR A 146 -15.46 -2.59 -5.06
CA TYR A 146 -16.41 -1.87 -4.22
C TYR A 146 -16.18 -2.05 -2.72
N SER A 147 -15.67 -3.20 -2.30
CA SER A 147 -15.43 -3.50 -0.87
C SER A 147 -14.19 -2.80 -0.31
N ALA A 148 -13.19 -2.52 -1.13
CA ALA A 148 -11.96 -1.89 -0.69
C ALA A 148 -12.13 -0.39 -0.40
N ASP A 149 -11.54 0.09 0.69
CA ASP A 149 -11.44 1.53 1.00
C ASP A 149 -10.36 2.21 0.17
N ASN A 150 -9.27 1.48 -0.09
CA ASN A 150 -8.14 1.95 -0.89
C ASN A 150 -7.76 0.88 -1.91
N ILE A 151 -7.47 1.30 -3.14
CA ILE A 151 -6.90 0.44 -4.19
C ILE A 151 -5.67 1.14 -4.75
N TRP A 152 -4.53 0.45 -4.68
CA TRP A 152 -3.25 0.91 -5.17
C TRP A 152 -2.79 0.01 -6.31
N ILE A 153 -2.61 0.59 -7.49
CA ILE A 153 -1.99 -0.10 -8.62
C ILE A 153 -0.51 0.27 -8.65
N ILE A 154 0.35 -0.72 -8.45
CA ILE A 154 1.78 -0.52 -8.27
C ILE A 154 2.51 -0.83 -9.57
N GLY A 155 3.03 0.21 -10.22
CA GLY A 155 3.96 0.10 -11.33
C GLY A 155 5.40 -0.12 -10.83
N ARG A 156 6.21 -0.85 -11.59
CA ARG A 156 7.61 -1.15 -11.25
C ARG A 156 8.54 -0.77 -12.40
N GLN A 157 9.62 -0.09 -12.06
CA GLN A 157 10.74 0.21 -12.95
C GLN A 157 12.05 -0.28 -12.31
N GLN A 158 12.98 -0.74 -13.13
CA GLN A 158 14.30 -1.15 -12.64
C GLN A 158 15.14 0.09 -12.32
N ASP A 159 15.78 0.10 -11.15
CA ASP A 159 16.84 1.04 -10.82
C ASP A 159 18.18 0.43 -11.24
N LYS A 160 18.82 1.05 -12.22
CA LYS A 160 20.06 0.56 -12.83
C LYS A 160 21.23 1.52 -12.62
N GLN A 161 22.36 0.97 -12.28
CA GLN A 161 23.66 1.67 -12.32
C GLN A 161 24.52 1.02 -13.42
N GLY A 162 24.57 1.64 -14.60
CA GLY A 162 25.12 1.00 -15.79
C GLY A 162 24.26 -0.17 -16.24
N THR A 163 24.82 -1.37 -16.27
CA THR A 163 24.13 -2.62 -16.61
C THR A 163 23.60 -3.36 -15.38
N GLU A 164 24.02 -2.99 -14.18
CA GLU A 164 23.66 -3.66 -12.93
C GLU A 164 22.37 -3.10 -12.34
N ILE A 165 21.46 -3.99 -11.94
CA ILE A 165 20.23 -3.61 -11.24
C ILE A 165 20.56 -3.47 -9.76
N LYS A 166 20.37 -2.29 -9.19
CA LYS A 166 20.59 -2.00 -7.76
C LYS A 166 19.29 -2.06 -6.93
N GLY A 167 18.16 -2.08 -7.59
CA GLY A 167 16.88 -2.11 -6.95
C GLY A 167 15.71 -1.84 -7.91
N TYR A 168 14.61 -1.35 -7.34
CA TYR A 168 13.43 -0.99 -8.10
C TYR A 168 12.84 0.36 -7.63
N HIS A 169 12.34 1.12 -8.59
CA HIS A 169 11.43 2.22 -8.35
C HIS A 169 10.00 1.74 -8.55
N PHE A 170 9.19 1.83 -7.52
CA PHE A 170 7.76 1.57 -7.57
C PHE A 170 7.01 2.89 -7.62
N VAL A 171 5.93 2.93 -8.40
CA VAL A 171 4.99 4.05 -8.39
C VAL A 171 3.63 3.50 -7.98
N ILE A 172 3.18 3.91 -6.80
CA ILE A 172 1.83 3.62 -6.32
C ILE A 172 0.88 4.61 -7.00
N ASN A 173 0.01 4.10 -7.87
CA ASN A 173 -1.09 4.86 -8.44
C ASN A 173 -2.33 4.63 -7.59
N VAL A 174 -2.85 5.68 -6.97
CA VAL A 174 -4.08 5.61 -6.16
C VAL A 174 -5.26 5.52 -7.12
N GLU A 175 -5.76 4.30 -7.33
CA GLU A 175 -6.91 4.04 -8.20
C GLU A 175 -8.22 4.40 -7.51
N LYS A 176 -8.33 4.09 -6.23
CA LYS A 176 -9.47 4.39 -5.36
C LYS A 176 -8.99 4.73 -3.97
N SER A 177 -9.58 5.73 -3.33
CA SER A 177 -9.35 6.01 -1.92
C SER A 177 -10.52 6.81 -1.32
N ARG A 178 -10.80 6.58 -0.04
CA ARG A 178 -11.72 7.42 0.75
C ARG A 178 -11.01 8.61 1.39
N TYR A 179 -9.67 8.62 1.44
CA TYR A 179 -8.90 9.57 2.24
C TYR A 179 -7.93 10.41 1.40
N VAL A 180 -7.46 9.87 0.29
CA VAL A 180 -6.47 10.46 -0.59
C VAL A 180 -7.08 10.72 -1.96
N LYS A 181 -6.68 11.80 -2.61
CA LYS A 181 -7.12 12.11 -3.97
C LYS A 181 -6.75 10.98 -4.92
N GLU A 182 -7.74 10.47 -5.62
CA GLU A 182 -7.54 9.46 -6.66
C GLU A 182 -6.59 9.99 -7.75
N LYS A 183 -5.92 9.08 -8.46
CA LYS A 183 -4.86 9.37 -9.45
C LYS A 183 -3.60 10.02 -8.88
N SER A 184 -3.49 10.18 -7.55
CA SER A 184 -2.23 10.54 -6.93
C SER A 184 -1.18 9.46 -7.20
N LYS A 185 0.06 9.89 -7.44
CA LYS A 185 1.21 9.01 -7.66
C LYS A 185 2.19 9.17 -6.53
N ILE A 186 2.56 8.05 -5.90
CA ILE A 186 3.48 8.03 -4.77
C ILE A 186 4.67 7.15 -5.16
N PRO A 187 5.84 7.74 -5.46
CA PRO A 187 7.04 6.97 -5.78
C PRO A 187 7.67 6.39 -4.51
N ILE A 188 8.10 5.13 -4.61
CA ILE A 188 8.83 4.42 -3.55
C ILE A 188 10.02 3.73 -4.19
N SER A 189 11.21 3.92 -3.64
CA SER A 189 12.42 3.22 -4.07
C SER A 189 12.76 2.10 -3.10
N VAL A 190 13.17 0.97 -3.64
CA VAL A 190 13.61 -0.21 -2.88
C VAL A 190 14.96 -0.63 -3.43
N SER A 191 15.99 -0.62 -2.59
CA SER A 191 17.32 -1.11 -2.93
C SER A 191 17.57 -2.52 -2.42
N TRP A 192 18.47 -3.27 -3.06
CA TRP A 192 18.84 -4.60 -2.60
C TRP A 192 19.52 -4.60 -1.23
N ASP A 193 20.34 -3.58 -0.96
CA ASP A 193 21.16 -3.51 0.24
C ASP A 193 20.46 -2.81 1.43
N GLY A 194 19.46 -1.97 1.16
CA GLY A 194 18.83 -1.13 2.20
C GLY A 194 17.31 -1.24 2.29
N GLY A 195 16.68 -2.11 1.49
CA GLY A 195 15.21 -2.25 1.49
C GLY A 195 14.49 -0.99 1.04
N VAL A 196 13.36 -0.67 1.67
CA VAL A 196 12.55 0.50 1.35
C VAL A 196 13.25 1.79 1.76
N GLN A 197 13.45 2.69 0.80
CA GLN A 197 14.03 4.02 1.06
C GLN A 197 12.99 4.94 1.70
N HIS A 198 13.16 5.23 2.99
CA HIS A 198 12.20 6.01 3.79
C HIS A 198 11.89 7.42 3.26
N TRP A 199 12.84 8.02 2.55
CA TRP A 199 12.75 9.39 2.05
C TRP A 199 12.35 9.46 0.57
N SER A 200 12.10 8.31 -0.07
CA SER A 200 11.70 8.28 -1.48
C SER A 200 10.38 9.01 -1.70
N GLY A 201 10.31 9.75 -2.81
CA GLY A 201 9.13 10.53 -3.17
C GLY A 201 8.95 11.86 -2.44
N LEU A 202 9.64 12.10 -1.33
CA LEU A 202 9.52 13.37 -0.61
C LEU A 202 10.15 14.54 -1.35
N LEU A 203 11.20 14.29 -2.13
CA LEU A 203 11.96 15.34 -2.79
C LEU A 203 11.11 16.13 -3.79
N ASP A 204 10.37 15.46 -4.66
CA ASP A 204 9.47 16.10 -5.62
C ASP A 204 8.35 16.89 -4.93
N VAL A 205 7.83 16.35 -3.84
CA VAL A 205 6.80 17.01 -3.03
C VAL A 205 7.36 18.27 -2.35
N ALA A 206 8.57 18.19 -1.81
CA ALA A 206 9.24 19.32 -1.16
C ALA A 206 9.60 20.43 -2.17
N ILE A 207 10.02 20.05 -3.38
CA ILE A 207 10.26 21.02 -4.46
C ILE A 207 8.94 21.70 -4.84
N ALA A 208 7.87 20.95 -5.02
CA ALA A 208 6.56 21.49 -5.37
C ALA A 208 5.99 22.44 -4.30
N GLY A 209 6.38 22.25 -3.03
CA GLY A 209 6.00 23.12 -1.91
C GLY A 209 7.01 24.23 -1.58
N ASN A 210 8.08 24.35 -2.36
CA ASN A 210 9.18 25.28 -2.12
C ASN A 210 9.86 25.11 -0.74
N TYR A 211 9.99 23.87 -0.27
CA TYR A 211 10.82 23.50 0.90
C TYR A 211 12.23 23.08 0.48
N VAL A 212 12.36 22.62 -0.75
CA VAL A 212 13.63 22.31 -1.40
C VAL A 212 13.65 23.01 -2.75
N ASN A 213 14.80 23.56 -3.10
CA ASN A 213 15.07 24.14 -4.41
C ASN A 213 16.08 23.25 -5.17
N LYS A 214 15.95 23.23 -6.50
CA LYS A 214 16.87 22.58 -7.41
C LYS A 214 17.64 23.64 -8.23
N PRO A 215 18.68 24.26 -7.66
CA PRO A 215 19.36 25.38 -8.29
C PRO A 215 20.08 25.02 -9.59
N SER A 216 20.43 23.74 -9.75
CA SER A 216 21.03 23.21 -10.99
C SER A 216 20.75 21.71 -11.10
N ALA A 217 21.03 21.12 -12.27
CA ALA A 217 20.79 19.70 -12.52
C ALA A 217 21.51 18.80 -11.50
N GLY A 218 20.75 17.99 -10.77
CA GLY A 218 21.24 17.03 -9.79
C GLY A 218 21.76 17.65 -8.47
N TRP A 219 21.53 18.95 -8.24
CA TRP A 219 21.85 19.62 -6.98
C TRP A 219 20.59 20.12 -6.29
N TYR A 220 20.49 19.94 -4.99
CA TYR A 220 19.35 20.26 -4.15
C TYR A 220 19.78 21.05 -2.94
N CYS A 221 18.95 21.99 -2.52
CA CYS A 221 19.20 22.87 -1.38
C CYS A 221 17.89 23.05 -0.61
N ARG A 222 17.94 23.03 0.72
CA ARG A 222 16.80 23.39 1.54
C ARG A 222 16.48 24.86 1.36
N VAL A 223 15.24 25.24 1.57
CA VAL A 223 14.78 26.64 1.56
C VAL A 223 14.35 27.01 2.97
N ASP A 224 14.88 28.12 3.49
CA ASP A 224 14.35 28.73 4.69
C ASP A 224 12.96 29.32 4.38
N LYS A 225 11.93 28.79 5.01
CA LYS A 225 10.54 29.21 4.75
C LYS A 225 10.23 30.63 5.27
N SER A 226 11.03 31.15 6.19
CA SER A 226 10.84 32.50 6.76
C SER A 226 11.46 33.58 5.87
N THR A 227 12.62 33.31 5.28
CA THR A 227 13.35 34.28 4.44
C THR A 227 13.23 34.04 2.96
N GLY A 228 12.92 32.78 2.57
CA GLY A 228 12.95 32.31 1.17
C GLY A 228 14.35 32.04 0.64
N GLU A 229 15.38 32.16 1.48
CA GLU A 229 16.77 31.97 1.10
C GLU A 229 17.15 30.48 1.02
N LEU A 230 18.20 30.18 0.24
CA LEU A 230 18.74 28.81 0.13
C LEU A 230 19.65 28.53 1.31
N VAL A 231 19.42 27.39 1.97
CA VAL A 231 20.25 26.93 3.09
C VAL A 231 21.36 26.03 2.58
N GLU A 232 22.60 26.51 2.65
CA GLU A 232 23.77 25.70 2.28
C GLU A 232 24.05 24.58 3.30
N PRO A 233 24.71 23.48 2.92
CA PRO A 233 25.28 23.24 1.59
C PRO A 233 24.29 22.69 0.57
N LYS A 234 24.61 22.87 -0.72
CA LYS A 234 23.97 22.14 -1.81
C LYS A 234 24.40 20.67 -1.77
N VAL A 235 23.46 19.76 -1.96
CA VAL A 235 23.70 18.31 -1.89
C VAL A 235 23.24 17.61 -3.15
N ARG A 236 23.80 16.45 -3.44
CA ARG A 236 23.33 15.57 -4.51
C ARG A 236 22.08 14.81 -4.06
N GLU A 237 21.29 14.31 -5.02
CA GLU A 237 20.07 13.57 -4.74
C GLU A 237 20.28 12.41 -3.74
N LYS A 238 21.34 11.63 -3.89
CA LYS A 238 21.65 10.55 -2.94
C LYS A 238 21.91 11.04 -1.50
N GLU A 239 22.45 12.24 -1.36
CA GLU A 239 22.73 12.85 -0.06
C GLU A 239 21.47 13.41 0.60
N THR A 240 20.38 13.58 -0.15
CA THR A 240 19.06 13.90 0.45
C THR A 240 18.41 12.70 1.13
N LEU A 241 18.89 11.47 0.91
CA LEU A 241 18.33 10.24 1.46
C LEU A 241 18.83 9.97 2.89
N ASN A 242 18.80 10.98 3.75
CA ASN A 242 19.23 10.87 5.14
C ASN A 242 18.35 11.73 6.07
N PRO A 243 18.30 11.40 7.38
CA PRO A 243 17.52 12.14 8.37
C PRO A 243 17.92 13.61 8.50
N ASP A 244 19.21 13.93 8.42
CA ASP A 244 19.71 15.29 8.68
C ASP A 244 19.25 16.31 7.63
N PHE A 245 19.03 15.81 6.40
CA PHE A 245 18.45 16.64 5.35
C PHE A 245 16.96 16.92 5.61
N TRP A 246 16.19 15.89 6.05
CA TRP A 246 14.73 15.97 6.15
C TRP A 246 14.23 16.48 7.50
N LYS A 247 14.98 16.24 8.58
CA LYS A 247 14.53 16.60 9.93
C LYS A 247 14.15 18.08 10.05
N PRO A 248 14.95 19.05 9.60
CA PRO A 248 14.56 20.46 9.65
C PRO A 248 13.29 20.77 8.82
N ILE A 249 13.13 20.13 7.66
CA ILE A 249 11.94 20.32 6.81
C ILE A 249 10.68 19.80 7.52
N ILE A 250 10.78 18.61 8.15
CA ILE A 250 9.63 17.93 8.75
C ILE A 250 9.24 18.51 10.10
N GLU A 251 10.23 18.91 10.92
CA GLU A 251 10.01 19.35 12.30
C GLU A 251 9.83 20.86 12.41
N ASP A 252 10.57 21.65 11.64
CA ASP A 252 10.65 23.09 11.79
C ASP A 252 9.76 23.88 10.82
N THR A 253 9.03 23.18 9.94
CA THR A 253 8.13 23.81 8.95
C THR A 253 6.73 23.19 8.94
N ASP A 254 5.83 23.78 8.16
CA ASP A 254 4.48 23.27 7.89
C ASP A 254 4.43 22.16 6.83
N PHE A 255 5.56 21.52 6.52
CA PHE A 255 5.65 20.52 5.44
C PHE A 255 4.65 19.36 5.59
N LYS A 256 4.45 18.86 6.80
CA LYS A 256 3.44 17.82 7.09
C LYS A 256 2.03 18.29 6.72
N GLN A 257 1.71 19.54 7.08
CA GLN A 257 0.41 20.13 6.74
C GLN A 257 0.26 20.34 5.23
N PHE A 258 1.33 20.77 4.56
CA PHE A 258 1.36 20.88 3.10
C PHE A 258 1.08 19.55 2.41
N ILE A 259 1.73 18.45 2.85
CA ILE A 259 1.47 17.10 2.32
C ILE A 259 0.00 16.72 2.54
N THR A 260 -0.52 16.93 3.74
CA THR A 260 -1.91 16.64 4.07
C THR A 260 -2.86 17.41 3.16
N ASN A 261 -2.67 18.70 2.98
CA ASN A 261 -3.50 19.55 2.13
C ASN A 261 -3.41 19.14 0.64
N LYS A 262 -2.23 18.72 0.20
CA LYS A 262 -2.01 18.31 -1.20
C LYS A 262 -2.75 17.03 -1.55
N TYR A 263 -2.74 16.04 -0.67
CA TYR A 263 -3.20 14.68 -0.96
C TYR A 263 -4.53 14.31 -0.30
N SER A 264 -4.89 14.87 0.85
CA SER A 264 -6.13 14.53 1.56
C SER A 264 -7.37 15.10 0.87
N ILE A 265 -8.45 14.33 0.90
CA ILE A 265 -9.79 14.76 0.46
C ILE A 265 -10.49 15.56 1.58
N LEU A 266 -10.22 15.25 2.84
CA LEU A 266 -10.99 15.74 4.00
C LEU A 266 -10.82 17.24 4.28
N ASN A 267 -9.72 17.86 3.86
CA ASN A 267 -9.47 19.27 4.10
C ASN A 267 -10.38 20.25 3.29
N ASN A 268 -11.06 19.77 2.27
CA ASN A 268 -11.99 20.59 1.48
C ASN A 268 -13.41 20.64 2.05
N VAL A 269 -13.75 19.80 3.03
CA VAL A 269 -15.09 19.75 3.63
C VAL A 269 -15.24 20.78 4.74
N VAL A 270 -14.15 21.21 5.37
CA VAL A 270 -14.19 22.16 6.52
C VAL A 270 -14.48 23.60 6.10
N ASN A 271 -14.34 23.96 4.82
CA ASN A 271 -14.56 25.33 4.35
C ASN A 271 -16.04 25.67 4.00
N LEU A 272 -16.93 24.69 4.02
CA LEU A 272 -18.37 24.93 3.75
C LEU A 272 -19.12 25.53 4.96
N GLY A 273 -18.54 25.48 6.15
CA GLY A 273 -19.14 26.06 7.37
C GLY A 273 -18.94 27.57 7.57
N LYS A 274 -18.24 28.28 6.68
CA LYS A 274 -18.01 29.73 6.79
C LYS A 274 -18.83 30.59 5.83
N LEU A 275 -19.77 30.01 5.10
CA LEU A 275 -20.60 30.75 4.13
C LEU A 275 -21.95 31.27 4.70
N ASP A 276 -22.29 30.97 5.97
CA ASP A 276 -23.58 31.39 6.56
C ASP A 276 -23.44 32.50 7.62
N GLN A 277 -22.45 33.39 7.53
CA GLN A 277 -22.39 34.59 8.32
C GLN A 277 -22.04 35.81 7.45
N HIS A 278 -23.01 36.21 6.60
CA HIS A 278 -23.19 37.61 6.16
C HIS A 278 -24.64 37.89 5.84
#